data_f9ae2d84693efc77415a864c70b20ade
#
_entry.id   f9ae2d84693efc77415a864c70b20ade
#
_cell.length_a   1.000
_cell.length_b   1.000
_cell.length_c   1.000
_cell.angle_alpha   90.00
_cell.angle_beta   90.00
_cell.angle_gamma   90.00
#
_symmetry.space_group_name_H-M   'P 1'
#
loop_
_entity.id
_entity.type
_entity.pdbx_description
1 polymer ?
#
loop_
_entity_poly.entity_id
_entity_poly.type
_entity_poly.pdbx_seq_one_letter_code
_entity_poly.pdbx_strand_id
1 'polypeptide(L)'
;MENIQLSNILHIQEASKQGKLVMFVGAGVSANSGVPMWSELIQGLKKELPDSLKNETDDLKIAQLYKDSRGYKEYIEKIKELLLHGKIAPNPIHDAILELAPCHIITTNYDDLIEQNIEQKFMQYHIIRKDEDLPYTQYQNMLIKMHGDFNVGNIVLLKPIVYIKQYHIVKSILYHLY
;
A
#
# COMPACT_ATOMS: atom_id res chain seq x y z
N MET A 1 20.51 -14.82 20.41
CA MET A 1 19.76 -14.30 19.23
C MET A 1 18.83 -15.36 18.64
N GLU A 2 19.25 -16.60 18.45
CA GLU A 2 18.41 -17.69 17.88
C GLU A 2 17.11 -17.96 18.64
N ASN A 3 17.12 -17.95 19.98
CA ASN A 3 15.92 -18.19 20.79
C ASN A 3 14.81 -17.11 20.61
N ILE A 4 15.20 -15.85 20.37
CA ILE A 4 14.23 -14.74 20.15
C ILE A 4 13.60 -14.86 18.79
N GLN A 5 14.38 -15.21 17.77
CA GLN A 5 13.86 -15.40 16.41
C GLN A 5 12.88 -16.57 16.33
N LEU A 6 13.21 -17.69 16.96
CA LEU A 6 12.33 -18.85 17.02
C LEU A 6 11.01 -18.53 17.75
N SER A 7 11.08 -17.83 18.89
CA SER A 7 9.88 -17.39 19.62
C SER A 7 8.98 -16.49 18.75
N ASN A 8 9.55 -15.55 18.00
CA ASN A 8 8.78 -14.66 17.12
C ASN A 8 8.11 -15.45 15.98
N ILE A 9 8.80 -16.41 15.39
CA ILE A 9 8.22 -17.28 14.35
C ILE A 9 7.02 -18.07 14.91
N LEU A 10 7.14 -18.64 16.10
CA LEU A 10 6.05 -19.38 16.73
C LEU A 10 4.84 -18.48 17.03
N HIS A 11 5.07 -17.23 17.47
CA HIS A 11 3.98 -16.28 17.68
C HIS A 11 3.25 -15.91 16.38
N ILE A 12 3.99 -15.71 15.28
CA ILE A 12 3.38 -15.43 13.97
C ILE A 12 2.56 -16.64 13.49
N GLN A 13 3.09 -17.85 13.63
CA GLN A 13 2.39 -19.10 13.27
C GLN A 13 1.12 -19.28 14.09
N GLU A 14 1.18 -19.01 15.38
CA GLU A 14 0.01 -19.12 16.25
C GLU A 14 -1.05 -18.08 15.92
N ALA A 15 -0.65 -16.81 15.68
CA ALA A 15 -1.56 -15.77 15.24
C ALA A 15 -2.23 -16.11 13.89
N SER A 16 -1.48 -16.69 12.95
CA SER A 16 -2.01 -17.18 11.67
C SER A 16 -3.05 -18.27 11.90
N LYS A 17 -2.74 -19.32 12.68
CA LYS A 17 -3.67 -20.41 12.99
C LYS A 17 -4.95 -19.94 13.68
N GLN A 18 -4.85 -18.92 14.52
CA GLN A 18 -6.01 -18.32 15.21
C GLN A 18 -6.81 -17.34 14.34
N GLY A 19 -6.40 -17.08 13.10
CA GLY A 19 -7.04 -16.07 12.24
C GLY A 19 -6.89 -14.64 12.77
N LYS A 20 -5.80 -14.33 13.49
CA LYS A 20 -5.52 -13.03 14.12
C LYS A 20 -4.31 -12.32 13.54
N LEU A 21 -3.66 -12.90 12.53
CA LEU A 21 -2.49 -12.29 11.91
C LEU A 21 -2.92 -11.12 11.03
N VAL A 22 -2.45 -9.93 11.36
CA VAL A 22 -2.57 -8.73 10.52
C VAL A 22 -1.20 -8.39 9.96
N MET A 23 -1.11 -8.18 8.65
CA MET A 23 0.14 -7.80 8.01
C MET A 23 0.08 -6.37 7.47
N PHE A 24 1.12 -5.60 7.75
CA PHE A 24 1.33 -4.28 7.16
C PHE A 24 2.39 -4.38 6.06
N VAL A 25 1.99 -4.02 4.82
CA VAL A 25 2.81 -4.22 3.61
C VAL A 25 3.14 -2.87 2.99
N GLY A 26 4.41 -2.61 2.77
CA GLY A 26 4.91 -1.40 2.12
C GLY A 26 5.53 -1.66 0.74
N ALA A 27 5.99 -0.61 0.08
CA ALA A 27 6.50 -0.61 -1.30
C ALA A 27 7.69 -1.56 -1.55
N GLY A 28 8.45 -1.90 -0.51
CA GLY A 28 9.57 -2.85 -0.61
C GLY A 28 9.17 -4.24 -1.11
N VAL A 29 7.92 -4.66 -0.89
CA VAL A 29 7.41 -5.94 -1.40
C VAL A 29 7.28 -5.92 -2.93
N SER A 30 6.84 -4.81 -3.49
CA SER A 30 6.64 -4.64 -4.94
C SER A 30 7.92 -4.27 -5.70
N ALA A 31 9.00 -3.88 -5.00
CA ALA A 31 10.26 -3.48 -5.63
C ALA A 31 10.86 -4.60 -6.49
N ASN A 32 10.80 -5.87 -6.03
CA ASN A 32 11.26 -7.02 -6.80
C ASN A 32 10.39 -7.34 -8.03
N SER A 33 9.22 -6.72 -8.15
CA SER A 33 8.35 -6.78 -9.33
C SER A 33 8.64 -5.66 -10.34
N GLY A 34 9.63 -4.80 -10.06
CA GLY A 34 9.98 -3.66 -10.90
C GLY A 34 9.17 -2.40 -10.62
N VAL A 35 8.37 -2.38 -9.53
CA VAL A 35 7.69 -1.17 -9.08
C VAL A 35 8.71 -0.25 -8.41
N PRO A 36 8.85 1.02 -8.83
CA PRO A 36 9.81 1.93 -8.24
C PRO A 36 9.51 2.24 -6.78
N MET A 37 10.56 2.44 -6.00
CA MET A 37 10.46 2.94 -4.64
C MET A 37 10.01 4.40 -4.62
N TRP A 38 9.49 4.85 -3.47
CA TRP A 38 9.02 6.23 -3.29
C TRP A 38 10.05 7.28 -3.74
N SER A 39 11.31 7.11 -3.36
CA SER A 39 12.37 8.03 -3.74
C SER A 39 12.60 8.11 -5.27
N GLU A 40 12.47 6.99 -5.98
CA GLU A 40 12.61 6.94 -7.44
C GLU A 40 11.43 7.63 -8.12
N LEU A 41 10.21 7.41 -7.60
CA LEU A 41 9.00 8.10 -8.05
C LEU A 41 9.17 9.62 -7.92
N ILE A 42 9.61 10.09 -6.75
CA ILE A 42 9.83 11.51 -6.50
C ILE A 42 10.91 12.09 -7.42
N GLN A 43 11.99 11.37 -7.67
CA GLN A 43 12.99 11.79 -8.65
C GLN A 43 12.41 11.91 -10.06
N GLY A 44 11.49 11.03 -10.44
CA GLY A 44 10.73 11.13 -11.69
C GLY A 44 9.93 12.42 -11.79
N LEU A 45 9.18 12.77 -10.75
CA LEU A 45 8.41 14.01 -10.68
C LEU A 45 9.33 15.25 -10.70
N LYS A 46 10.42 15.20 -9.94
CA LYS A 46 11.38 16.32 -9.80
C LYS A 46 12.03 16.68 -11.12
N LYS A 47 12.32 15.72 -12.00
CA LYS A 47 12.91 15.97 -13.33
C LYS A 47 12.07 16.91 -14.19
N GLU A 48 10.74 16.90 -14.02
CA GLU A 48 9.81 17.71 -14.79
C GLU A 48 9.45 19.05 -14.14
N LEU A 49 9.93 19.32 -12.92
CA LEU A 49 9.74 20.60 -12.28
C LEU A 49 10.61 21.69 -12.93
N PRO A 50 10.17 22.95 -12.91
CA PRO A 50 11.00 24.09 -13.28
C PRO A 50 12.32 24.12 -12.50
N ASP A 51 13.40 24.60 -13.11
CA ASP A 51 14.74 24.63 -12.50
C ASP A 51 14.78 25.36 -11.17
N SER A 52 13.95 26.39 -11.00
CA SER A 52 13.82 27.15 -9.73
C SER A 52 13.33 26.30 -8.57
N LEU A 53 12.65 25.17 -8.82
CA LEU A 53 12.08 24.26 -7.82
C LEU A 53 12.89 22.96 -7.65
N LYS A 54 13.86 22.72 -8.52
CA LYS A 54 14.69 21.50 -8.47
C LYS A 54 15.64 21.41 -7.28
N ASN A 55 15.83 22.50 -6.53
CA ASN A 55 16.64 22.49 -5.31
C ASN A 55 15.91 21.97 -4.08
N GLU A 56 14.58 21.71 -4.18
CA GLU A 56 13.82 21.13 -3.08
C GLU A 56 14.31 19.69 -2.77
N THR A 57 14.40 19.34 -1.50
CA THR A 57 14.88 18.04 -1.01
C THR A 57 13.83 17.25 -0.23
N ASP A 58 12.74 17.90 0.16
CA ASP A 58 11.62 17.26 0.83
C ASP A 58 10.72 16.56 -0.22
N ASP A 59 10.67 15.24 -0.16
CA ASP A 59 9.93 14.39 -1.10
C ASP A 59 8.44 14.74 -1.16
N LEU A 60 7.81 14.99 -0.01
CA LEU A 60 6.38 15.34 0.04
C LEU A 60 6.13 16.70 -0.57
N LYS A 61 7.05 17.63 -0.36
CA LYS A 61 6.98 18.97 -0.93
C LYS A 61 7.21 18.95 -2.43
N ILE A 62 8.12 18.11 -2.94
CA ILE A 62 8.31 17.90 -4.38
C ILE A 62 7.02 17.39 -5.02
N ALA A 63 6.39 16.36 -4.43
CA ALA A 63 5.12 15.83 -4.92
C ALA A 63 4.01 16.89 -4.91
N GLN A 64 3.93 17.71 -3.85
CA GLN A 64 2.95 18.80 -3.77
C GLN A 64 3.22 19.88 -4.82
N LEU A 65 4.47 20.31 -5.00
CA LEU A 65 4.87 21.31 -6.00
C LEU A 65 4.55 20.83 -7.43
N TYR A 66 4.80 19.55 -7.72
CA TYR A 66 4.43 18.98 -9.02
C TYR A 66 2.92 19.05 -9.23
N LYS A 67 2.13 18.61 -8.25
CA LYS A 67 0.67 18.64 -8.29
C LYS A 67 0.14 20.08 -8.45
N ASP A 68 0.71 21.06 -7.74
CA ASP A 68 0.27 22.46 -7.80
C ASP A 68 0.63 23.12 -9.14
N SER A 69 1.75 22.71 -9.76
CA SER A 69 2.20 23.25 -11.04
C SER A 69 1.50 22.64 -12.25
N ARG A 70 1.12 21.38 -12.20
CA ARG A 70 0.55 20.60 -13.33
C ARG A 70 -0.94 20.29 -13.18
N GLY A 71 -1.47 20.40 -11.97
CA GLY A 71 -2.83 20.02 -11.63
C GLY A 71 -2.95 18.53 -11.26
N TYR A 72 -4.07 18.22 -10.60
CA TYR A 72 -4.31 16.89 -10.04
C TYR A 72 -4.33 15.77 -11.09
N LYS A 73 -4.93 16.02 -12.26
CA LYS A 73 -5.06 15.02 -13.32
C LYS A 73 -3.70 14.60 -13.88
N GLU A 74 -2.85 15.57 -14.29
CA GLU A 74 -1.51 15.27 -14.81
C GLU A 74 -0.63 14.60 -13.75
N TYR A 75 -0.77 15.03 -12.48
CA TYR A 75 -0.08 14.40 -11.37
C TYR A 75 -0.40 12.90 -11.25
N ILE A 76 -1.68 12.52 -11.30
CA ILE A 76 -2.12 11.12 -11.23
C ILE A 76 -1.65 10.31 -12.45
N GLU A 77 -1.75 10.88 -13.64
CA GLU A 77 -1.28 10.25 -14.87
C GLU A 77 0.23 10.00 -14.82
N LYS A 78 1.00 10.97 -14.30
CA LYS A 78 2.45 10.83 -14.15
C LYS A 78 2.83 9.77 -13.12
N ILE A 79 2.15 9.70 -12.00
CA ILE A 79 2.38 8.63 -11.00
C ILE A 79 2.07 7.26 -11.61
N LYS A 80 0.97 7.12 -12.34
CA LYS A 80 0.64 5.89 -13.06
C LYS A 80 1.74 5.50 -14.05
N GLU A 81 2.17 6.43 -14.87
CA GLU A 81 3.27 6.22 -15.83
C GLU A 81 4.52 5.69 -15.13
N LEU A 82 4.93 6.32 -14.03
CA LEU A 82 6.14 5.97 -13.30
C LEU A 82 6.03 4.61 -12.58
N LEU A 83 4.86 4.29 -12.00
CA LEU A 83 4.64 3.06 -11.24
C LEU A 83 4.38 1.84 -12.12
N LEU A 84 3.69 2.02 -13.25
CA LEU A 84 3.23 0.93 -14.10
C LEU A 84 4.12 0.75 -15.33
N HIS A 85 5.39 1.07 -15.24
CA HIS A 85 6.34 0.94 -16.35
C HIS A 85 6.66 -0.54 -16.60
N GLY A 86 6.11 -1.09 -17.70
CA GLY A 86 6.35 -2.47 -18.11
C GLY A 86 5.29 -3.47 -17.61
N LYS A 87 5.62 -4.76 -17.78
CA LYS A 87 4.79 -5.86 -17.23
C LYS A 87 5.24 -6.12 -15.80
N ILE A 88 4.47 -5.62 -14.85
CA ILE A 88 4.63 -5.96 -13.44
C ILE A 88 3.75 -7.16 -13.09
N ALA A 89 4.25 -8.06 -12.25
CA ALA A 89 3.53 -9.23 -11.77
C ALA A 89 3.90 -9.51 -10.30
N PRO A 90 3.04 -10.20 -9.56
CA PRO A 90 3.38 -10.67 -8.22
C PRO A 90 4.70 -11.43 -8.21
N ASN A 91 5.45 -11.31 -7.14
CA ASN A 91 6.73 -11.98 -6.91
C ASN A 91 6.64 -12.94 -5.70
N PRO A 92 7.66 -13.76 -5.44
CA PRO A 92 7.62 -14.74 -4.34
C PRO A 92 7.34 -14.16 -2.94
N ILE A 93 7.58 -12.86 -2.71
CA ILE A 93 7.25 -12.23 -1.42
C ILE A 93 5.73 -12.07 -1.28
N HIS A 94 5.03 -11.73 -2.37
CA HIS A 94 3.56 -11.70 -2.38
C HIS A 94 3.00 -13.08 -2.09
N ASP A 95 3.59 -14.14 -2.66
CA ASP A 95 3.21 -15.53 -2.37
C ASP A 95 3.37 -15.86 -0.89
N ALA A 96 4.53 -15.54 -0.32
CA ALA A 96 4.83 -15.81 1.09
C ALA A 96 3.88 -15.06 2.04
N ILE A 97 3.48 -13.82 1.70
CA ILE A 97 2.47 -13.05 2.46
C ILE A 97 1.15 -13.82 2.52
N LEU A 98 0.65 -14.29 1.37
CA LEU A 98 -0.63 -15.01 1.33
C LEU A 98 -0.55 -16.41 1.93
N GLU A 99 0.59 -17.09 1.85
CA GLU A 99 0.83 -18.39 2.50
C GLU A 99 0.77 -18.32 4.04
N LEU A 100 1.08 -17.18 4.63
CA LEU A 100 0.89 -16.93 6.04
C LEU A 100 -0.58 -16.76 6.44
N ALA A 101 -1.50 -16.73 5.46
CA ALA A 101 -2.95 -16.60 5.64
C ALA A 101 -3.36 -15.48 6.63
N PRO A 102 -2.89 -14.24 6.45
CA PRO A 102 -3.30 -13.15 7.34
C PRO A 102 -4.80 -12.91 7.24
N CYS A 103 -5.45 -12.64 8.37
CA CYS A 103 -6.88 -12.26 8.34
C CYS A 103 -7.06 -10.86 7.75
N HIS A 104 -6.09 -9.95 7.93
CA HIS A 104 -6.12 -8.66 7.27
C HIS A 104 -4.73 -8.29 6.73
N ILE A 105 -4.74 -7.64 5.58
CA ILE A 105 -3.57 -7.01 4.97
C ILE A 105 -3.83 -5.51 4.89
N ILE A 106 -2.92 -4.71 5.42
CA ILE A 106 -2.95 -3.25 5.33
C ILE A 106 -1.77 -2.83 4.46
N THR A 107 -2.03 -2.06 3.42
CA THR A 107 -0.97 -1.63 2.51
C THR A 107 -1.01 -0.13 2.23
N THR A 108 0.17 0.45 2.05
CA THR A 108 0.38 1.81 1.53
C THR A 108 0.66 1.82 0.02
N ASN A 109 0.73 0.64 -0.61
CA ASN A 109 1.07 0.52 -2.02
C ASN A 109 -0.09 0.97 -2.91
N TYR A 110 0.27 1.63 -4.01
CA TYR A 110 -0.68 2.03 -5.05
C TYR A 110 -0.90 0.94 -6.10
N ASP A 111 0.11 0.07 -6.29
CA ASP A 111 0.01 -1.06 -7.22
C ASP A 111 -1.05 -2.06 -6.78
N ASP A 112 -1.44 -2.96 -7.67
CA ASP A 112 -2.46 -3.99 -7.46
C ASP A 112 -1.87 -5.41 -7.38
N LEU A 113 -0.58 -5.54 -7.08
CA LEU A 113 0.11 -6.84 -7.09
C LEU A 113 -0.38 -7.79 -6.00
N ILE A 114 -0.80 -7.27 -4.84
CA ILE A 114 -1.42 -8.09 -3.79
C ILE A 114 -2.78 -8.60 -4.27
N GLU A 115 -3.59 -7.74 -4.90
CA GLU A 115 -4.89 -8.10 -5.46
C GLU A 115 -4.75 -9.16 -6.55
N GLN A 116 -3.83 -8.96 -7.48
CA GLN A 116 -3.54 -9.95 -8.54
C GLN A 116 -3.15 -11.30 -7.94
N ASN A 117 -2.35 -11.31 -6.89
CA ASN A 117 -1.93 -12.54 -6.23
C ASN A 117 -3.07 -13.23 -5.47
N ILE A 118 -3.94 -12.46 -4.81
CA ILE A 118 -5.17 -12.95 -4.17
C ILE A 118 -6.06 -13.65 -5.22
N GLU A 119 -6.23 -13.03 -6.39
CA GLU A 119 -7.02 -13.58 -7.48
C GLU A 119 -6.39 -14.86 -8.06
N GLN A 120 -5.09 -14.86 -8.31
CA GLN A 120 -4.36 -16.03 -8.83
C GLN A 120 -4.42 -17.24 -7.89
N LYS A 121 -4.45 -16.99 -6.57
CA LYS A 121 -4.54 -18.03 -5.55
C LYS A 121 -5.99 -18.38 -5.16
N PHE A 122 -6.99 -17.78 -5.81
CA PHE A 122 -8.41 -17.96 -5.52
C PHE A 122 -8.77 -17.71 -4.05
N MET A 123 -8.06 -16.78 -3.40
CA MET A 123 -8.34 -16.40 -2.02
C MET A 123 -9.44 -15.35 -1.96
N GLN A 124 -10.14 -15.27 -0.82
CA GLN A 124 -11.22 -14.31 -0.63
C GLN A 124 -10.80 -13.23 0.36
N TYR A 125 -10.63 -12.01 -0.17
CA TYR A 125 -10.40 -10.80 0.60
C TYR A 125 -11.36 -9.72 0.12
N HIS A 126 -11.95 -8.99 1.06
CA HIS A 126 -12.69 -7.77 0.72
C HIS A 126 -11.69 -6.61 0.60
N ILE A 127 -11.71 -5.93 -0.55
CA ILE A 127 -10.74 -4.87 -0.83
C ILE A 127 -11.35 -3.52 -0.47
N ILE A 128 -10.76 -2.86 0.51
CA ILE A 128 -11.14 -1.53 0.99
C ILE A 128 -10.23 -0.49 0.35
N ARG A 129 -10.79 0.36 -0.50
CA ARG A 129 -10.07 1.42 -1.22
C ARG A 129 -10.42 2.82 -0.75
N LYS A 130 -11.59 2.95 -0.07
CA LYS A 130 -12.16 4.20 0.43
C LYS A 130 -13.06 3.94 1.64
N ASP A 131 -13.36 4.98 2.39
CA ASP A 131 -14.13 4.89 3.63
C ASP A 131 -15.53 4.29 3.42
N GLU A 132 -16.13 4.53 2.25
CA GLU A 132 -17.45 4.03 1.91
C GLU A 132 -17.50 2.51 1.70
N ASP A 133 -16.35 1.86 1.49
CA ASP A 133 -16.26 0.41 1.37
C ASP A 133 -16.38 -0.30 2.73
N LEU A 134 -16.10 0.40 3.85
CA LEU A 134 -16.10 -0.16 5.22
C LEU A 134 -17.45 -0.70 5.70
N PRO A 135 -18.60 -0.06 5.46
CA PRO A 135 -19.90 -0.57 5.95
C PRO A 135 -20.31 -1.91 5.36
N TYR A 136 -19.69 -2.32 4.27
CA TYR A 136 -19.99 -3.57 3.56
C TYR A 136 -19.09 -4.73 4.00
N THR A 137 -18.29 -4.54 5.05
CA THR A 137 -17.37 -5.56 5.55
C THR A 137 -18.08 -6.61 6.39
N GLN A 138 -18.83 -7.48 5.75
CA GLN A 138 -19.30 -8.73 6.38
C GLN A 138 -18.27 -9.88 6.24
N TYR A 139 -17.08 -9.58 5.71
CA TYR A 139 -16.07 -10.56 5.36
C TYR A 139 -15.01 -10.67 6.44
N GLN A 140 -14.55 -11.90 6.66
CA GLN A 140 -13.52 -12.18 7.65
C GLN A 140 -12.14 -11.63 7.28
N ASN A 141 -11.82 -11.57 5.98
CA ASN A 141 -10.51 -11.15 5.48
C ASN A 141 -10.60 -9.84 4.69
N MET A 142 -9.72 -8.88 4.98
CA MET A 142 -9.71 -7.57 4.31
C MET A 142 -8.32 -7.23 3.78
N LEU A 143 -8.28 -6.65 2.57
CA LEU A 143 -7.13 -5.91 2.05
C LEU A 143 -7.46 -4.42 2.08
N ILE A 144 -6.72 -3.67 2.89
CA ILE A 144 -6.98 -2.24 3.12
C ILE A 144 -5.89 -1.42 2.45
N LYS A 145 -6.27 -0.64 1.44
CA LYS A 145 -5.39 0.26 0.69
C LYS A 145 -5.45 1.67 1.29
N MET A 146 -4.51 1.98 2.19
CA MET A 146 -4.52 3.24 2.94
C MET A 146 -4.37 4.48 2.07
N HIS A 147 -3.69 4.38 0.93
CA HIS A 147 -3.47 5.49 0.01
C HIS A 147 -4.42 5.47 -1.19
N GLY A 148 -5.44 4.60 -1.17
CA GLY A 148 -6.32 4.38 -2.30
C GLY A 148 -5.66 3.57 -3.42
N ASP A 149 -6.24 3.63 -4.59
CA ASP A 149 -5.73 2.92 -5.77
C ASP A 149 -6.09 3.65 -7.07
N PHE A 150 -5.41 3.30 -8.14
CA PHE A 150 -5.59 3.93 -9.45
C PHE A 150 -6.93 3.59 -10.11
N ASN A 151 -7.56 2.47 -9.76
CA ASN A 151 -8.79 1.99 -10.38
C ASN A 151 -10.01 2.79 -9.93
N VAL A 152 -9.95 3.38 -8.72
CA VAL A 152 -11.06 4.16 -8.14
C VAL A 152 -10.84 5.67 -8.25
N GLY A 153 -9.68 6.11 -8.74
CA GLY A 153 -9.36 7.55 -8.86
C GLY A 153 -9.12 8.28 -7.54
N ASN A 154 -9.15 7.56 -6.42
CA ASN A 154 -8.93 8.10 -5.08
C ASN A 154 -7.49 7.87 -4.63
N ILE A 155 -6.54 8.53 -5.27
CA ILE A 155 -5.16 8.56 -4.78
C ILE A 155 -5.07 9.61 -3.69
N VAL A 156 -4.84 9.16 -2.49
CA VAL A 156 -4.59 10.03 -1.35
C VAL A 156 -3.08 10.15 -1.15
N LEU A 157 -2.52 11.28 -1.60
CA LEU A 157 -1.19 11.66 -1.17
C LEU A 157 -1.22 12.00 0.31
N LEU A 158 -0.19 11.56 0.98
CA LEU A 158 0.10 11.80 2.38
C LEU A 158 -0.03 13.27 2.77
N LYS A 159 -1.24 13.70 3.13
CA LYS A 159 -1.40 14.88 3.99
C LYS A 159 -1.41 14.41 5.44
N PRO A 160 -0.77 15.11 6.37
CA PRO A 160 -0.81 14.76 7.80
C PRO A 160 -2.23 14.54 8.35
N ILE A 161 -3.23 15.23 7.79
CA ILE A 161 -4.65 15.11 8.16
C ILE A 161 -5.26 13.76 7.75
N VAL A 162 -4.77 13.14 6.68
CA VAL A 162 -5.26 11.83 6.20
C VAL A 162 -4.79 10.71 7.13
N TYR A 163 -3.59 10.82 7.71
CA TYR A 163 -3.12 9.88 8.73
C TYR A 163 -4.06 9.79 9.93
N ILE A 164 -4.65 10.89 10.35
CA ILE A 164 -5.57 10.89 11.50
C ILE A 164 -6.87 10.14 11.16
N LYS A 165 -7.46 10.35 9.97
CA LYS A 165 -8.66 9.62 9.54
C LYS A 165 -8.38 8.12 9.34
N GLN A 166 -7.32 7.78 8.62
CA GLN A 166 -6.92 6.39 8.37
C GLN A 166 -6.49 5.67 9.66
N TYR A 167 -5.87 6.38 10.62
CA TYR A 167 -5.57 5.85 11.95
C TYR A 167 -6.84 5.42 12.68
N HIS A 168 -7.94 6.17 12.58
CA HIS A 168 -9.23 5.79 13.18
C HIS A 168 -9.81 4.52 12.56
N ILE A 169 -9.67 4.33 11.23
CA ILE A 169 -10.12 3.13 10.52
C ILE A 169 -9.30 1.91 10.97
N VAL A 170 -7.99 2.00 10.90
CA VAL A 170 -7.08 0.92 11.34
C VAL A 170 -7.30 0.61 12.82
N LYS A 171 -7.47 1.62 13.65
CA LYS A 171 -7.78 1.46 15.08
C LYS A 171 -9.12 0.77 15.30
N SER A 172 -10.17 1.14 14.57
CA SER A 172 -11.47 0.48 14.65
C SER A 172 -11.39 -1.00 14.28
N ILE A 173 -10.67 -1.33 13.21
CA ILE A 173 -10.46 -2.71 12.77
C ILE A 173 -9.70 -3.50 13.84
N LEU A 174 -8.62 -2.93 14.39
CA LEU A 174 -7.84 -3.58 15.45
C LEU A 174 -8.67 -3.79 16.73
N TYR A 175 -9.57 -2.88 17.08
CA TYR A 175 -10.48 -3.04 18.23
C TYR A 175 -11.51 -4.15 18.07
N HIS A 176 -11.87 -4.53 16.85
CA HIS A 176 -12.81 -5.62 16.59
C HIS A 176 -12.12 -7.00 16.54
N LEU A 177 -10.78 -7.03 16.55
CA LEU A 177 -9.97 -8.25 16.57
C LEU A 177 -9.62 -8.76 17.98
N TYR A 178 -9.88 -7.95 19.01
CA TYR A 178 -9.66 -8.23 20.43
C TYR A 178 -10.97 -8.21 21.19
#